data_6e62caa74cac1fad361726bd1d42d47b
#
_entry.id   6e62caa74cac1fad361726bd1d42d47b
#
_cell.length_a   1.000
_cell.length_b   1.000
_cell.length_c   1.000
_cell.angle_alpha   90.00
_cell.angle_beta   90.00
_cell.angle_gamma   90.00
#
_symmetry.space_group_name_H-M   'P 1'
#
loop_
_entity.id
_entity.type
_entity.pdbx_description
1 polymer ?
#
loop_
_entity_poly.entity_id
_entity_poly.type
_entity_poly.pdbx_seq_one_letter_code
_entity_poly.pdbx_strand_id
1 'polypeptide(L)'
;MDFIKRDYIKKNALPGRVVQNAVGHNSAVLSEKMTVSFCHYSAESGPMEPHNHAEESVVVLSCKDAYVKWGSGKDSLEHTVELHEGDLMHFPPLEWHVFGYKEGGYLDALCIYGQVTNIRPEEIQAENV
;
A
#
# COMPACT_ATOMS: atom_id res chain seq x y z
N MET A 1 -5.13 -13.65 -21.69
CA MET A 1 -4.29 -12.66 -21.01
C MET A 1 -5.06 -11.34 -20.93
N ASP A 2 -5.04 -10.71 -19.75
CA ASP A 2 -5.66 -9.41 -19.56
C ASP A 2 -4.58 -8.34 -19.62
N PHE A 3 -4.81 -7.32 -20.42
CA PHE A 3 -3.92 -6.18 -20.51
C PHE A 3 -4.62 -4.95 -19.91
N ILE A 4 -3.96 -4.28 -18.94
CA ILE A 4 -4.54 -3.14 -18.26
C ILE A 4 -3.61 -1.94 -18.40
N LYS A 5 -4.14 -0.83 -18.89
CA LYS A 5 -3.42 0.45 -18.85
C LYS A 5 -3.74 1.14 -17.53
N ARG A 6 -2.71 1.45 -16.76
CA ARG A 6 -2.87 2.07 -15.44
C ARG A 6 -3.78 3.30 -15.46
N ASP A 7 -3.63 4.15 -16.45
CA ASP A 7 -4.39 5.41 -16.53
C ASP A 7 -5.90 5.22 -16.65
N TYR A 8 -6.34 4.03 -17.05
CA TYR A 8 -7.76 3.72 -17.16
C TYR A 8 -8.34 3.06 -15.91
N ILE A 9 -7.51 2.75 -14.93
CA ILE A 9 -7.98 2.16 -13.68
C ILE A 9 -8.51 3.28 -12.79
N LYS A 10 -9.72 3.10 -12.25
CA LYS A 10 -10.35 4.07 -11.36
C LYS A 10 -9.45 4.37 -10.17
N LYS A 11 -9.30 5.66 -9.86
CA LYS A 11 -8.57 6.13 -8.67
C LYS A 11 -9.55 6.24 -7.50
N ASN A 12 -9.16 5.65 -6.37
CA ASN A 12 -9.93 5.69 -5.13
C ASN A 12 -9.09 6.38 -4.06
N ALA A 13 -9.61 7.49 -3.53
CA ALA A 13 -8.94 8.20 -2.44
C ALA A 13 -9.24 7.47 -1.12
N LEU A 14 -8.19 7.03 -0.44
CA LEU A 14 -8.24 6.46 0.90
C LEU A 14 -7.35 7.31 1.81
N PRO A 15 -7.48 7.18 3.14
CA PRO A 15 -6.62 7.94 4.04
C PRO A 15 -5.13 7.72 3.73
N GLY A 16 -4.43 8.81 3.44
CA GLY A 16 -2.99 8.81 3.20
C GLY A 16 -2.52 8.37 1.83
N ARG A 17 -3.42 7.94 0.92
CA ARG A 17 -3.02 7.47 -0.41
C ARG A 17 -4.17 7.45 -1.41
N VAL A 18 -3.79 7.28 -2.67
CA VAL A 18 -4.74 7.00 -3.77
C VAL A 18 -4.47 5.60 -4.27
N VAL A 19 -5.50 4.77 -4.37
CA VAL A 19 -5.39 3.36 -4.76
C VAL A 19 -6.09 3.12 -6.09
N GLN A 20 -5.43 2.40 -6.99
CA GLN A 20 -6.00 1.93 -8.24
C GLN A 20 -6.00 0.40 -8.21
N ASN A 21 -7.18 -0.20 -8.10
CA ASN A 21 -7.34 -1.66 -7.98
C ASN A 21 -7.25 -2.31 -9.36
N ALA A 22 -6.13 -2.95 -9.64
CA ALA A 22 -5.86 -3.56 -10.94
C ALA A 22 -6.41 -4.99 -11.02
N VAL A 23 -6.07 -5.83 -10.05
CA VAL A 23 -6.46 -7.24 -10.01
C VAL A 23 -7.02 -7.56 -8.62
N GLY A 24 -8.12 -8.33 -8.55
CA GLY A 24 -8.73 -8.75 -7.30
C GLY A 24 -10.25 -8.55 -7.29
N HIS A 25 -10.82 -8.42 -6.08
CA HIS A 25 -12.23 -8.05 -5.92
C HIS A 25 -12.39 -6.55 -6.22
N ASN A 26 -13.52 -6.17 -6.84
CA ASN A 26 -13.80 -4.77 -7.20
C ASN A 26 -12.65 -4.10 -7.95
N SER A 27 -12.01 -4.84 -8.83
CA SER A 27 -10.82 -4.42 -9.56
C SER A 27 -11.09 -4.41 -11.06
N ALA A 28 -10.16 -3.82 -11.82
CA ALA A 28 -10.27 -3.78 -13.28
C ALA A 28 -10.32 -5.20 -13.88
N VAL A 29 -9.55 -6.12 -13.29
CA VAL A 29 -9.60 -7.55 -13.62
C VAL A 29 -9.95 -8.33 -12.37
N LEU A 30 -10.93 -9.23 -12.45
CA LEU A 30 -11.39 -10.02 -11.31
C LEU A 30 -10.46 -11.20 -11.04
N SER A 31 -10.14 -11.41 -9.78
CA SER A 31 -9.38 -12.58 -9.30
C SER A 31 -9.91 -12.97 -7.93
N GLU A 32 -9.95 -14.29 -7.67
CA GLU A 32 -10.31 -14.85 -6.36
C GLU A 32 -9.07 -15.25 -5.55
N LYS A 33 -7.85 -15.00 -6.08
CA LYS A 33 -6.62 -15.53 -5.48
C LYS A 33 -5.63 -14.45 -5.06
N MET A 34 -5.64 -13.29 -5.71
CA MET A 34 -4.64 -12.26 -5.48
C MET A 34 -5.21 -10.87 -5.66
N THR A 35 -4.59 -9.91 -4.99
CA THR A 35 -4.89 -8.49 -5.18
C THR A 35 -3.62 -7.79 -5.64
N VAL A 36 -3.72 -7.01 -6.71
CA VAL A 36 -2.65 -6.16 -7.20
C VAL A 36 -3.19 -4.76 -7.37
N SER A 37 -2.54 -3.78 -6.75
CA SER A 37 -2.98 -2.39 -6.77
C SER A 37 -1.80 -1.45 -6.97
N PHE A 38 -2.04 -0.35 -7.63
CA PHE A 38 -1.12 0.79 -7.63
C PHE A 38 -1.51 1.70 -6.47
N CYS A 39 -0.55 2.15 -5.68
CA CYS A 39 -0.78 3.02 -4.54
C CYS A 39 0.14 4.24 -4.65
N HIS A 40 -0.43 5.42 -4.51
CA HIS A 40 0.32 6.68 -4.58
C HIS A 40 0.15 7.45 -3.28
N TYR A 41 1.28 7.75 -2.64
CA TYR A 41 1.35 8.44 -1.35
C TYR A 41 1.98 9.81 -1.58
N SER A 42 1.24 10.88 -1.29
CA SER A 42 1.73 12.26 -1.44
C SER A 42 1.01 13.19 -0.48
N ALA A 43 1.49 14.44 -0.38
CA ALA A 43 0.89 15.43 0.48
C ALA A 43 -0.58 15.70 0.18
N GLU A 44 -1.01 15.49 -1.07
CA GLU A 44 -2.41 15.66 -1.47
C GLU A 44 -3.36 14.70 -0.75
N SER A 45 -2.88 13.52 -0.38
CA SER A 45 -3.68 12.51 0.33
C SER A 45 -3.61 12.65 1.84
N GLY A 46 -2.76 13.55 2.33
CA GLY A 46 -2.51 13.71 3.76
C GLY A 46 -1.56 12.63 4.31
N PRO A 47 -1.25 12.71 5.61
CA PRO A 47 -0.34 11.75 6.23
C PRO A 47 -1.01 10.39 6.41
N MET A 48 -0.18 9.34 6.40
CA MET A 48 -0.62 7.98 6.69
C MET A 48 -0.36 7.67 8.16
N GLU A 49 -1.33 7.02 8.80
CA GLU A 49 -1.17 6.53 10.17
C GLU A 49 -0.49 5.15 10.17
N PRO A 50 0.29 4.83 11.21
CA PRO A 50 0.78 3.47 11.38
C PRO A 50 -0.37 2.46 11.37
N HIS A 51 -0.17 1.34 10.67
CA HIS A 51 -1.21 0.33 10.49
C HIS A 51 -0.61 -1.05 10.34
N ASN A 52 -1.46 -2.05 10.39
CA ASN A 52 -1.10 -3.43 10.07
C ASN A 52 -2.27 -4.05 9.29
N HIS A 53 -1.99 -5.12 8.56
CA HIS A 53 -2.97 -5.77 7.71
C HIS A 53 -2.44 -7.13 7.22
N ALA A 54 -3.10 -7.70 6.20
CA ALA A 54 -2.70 -8.95 5.60
C ALA A 54 -1.28 -8.86 4.99
N GLU A 55 -0.67 -10.01 4.80
CA GLU A 55 0.64 -10.14 4.16
C GLU A 55 0.68 -9.42 2.82
N GLU A 56 1.74 -8.65 2.59
CA GLU A 56 1.86 -7.81 1.41
C GLU A 56 3.31 -7.74 0.95
N SER A 57 3.51 -7.73 -0.38
CA SER A 57 4.77 -7.32 -0.98
C SER A 57 4.55 -6.01 -1.71
N VAL A 58 5.49 -5.09 -1.59
CA VAL A 58 5.40 -3.75 -2.17
C VAL A 58 6.66 -3.45 -2.98
N VAL A 59 6.48 -3.09 -4.25
CA VAL A 59 7.57 -2.68 -5.13
C VAL A 59 7.52 -1.17 -5.30
N VAL A 60 8.63 -0.50 -5.06
CA VAL A 60 8.75 0.94 -5.29
C VAL A 60 8.89 1.19 -6.79
N LEU A 61 7.88 1.80 -7.41
CA LEU A 61 7.91 2.15 -8.83
C LEU A 61 8.67 3.44 -9.06
N SER A 62 8.40 4.44 -8.24
CA SER A 62 9.15 5.70 -8.20
C SER A 62 8.95 6.35 -6.84
N CYS A 63 9.87 7.21 -6.45
CA CYS A 63 9.74 7.92 -5.18
C CYS A 63 10.68 9.12 -5.12
N LYS A 64 10.41 9.99 -4.17
CA LYS A 64 11.29 11.11 -3.83
C LYS A 64 11.24 11.28 -2.32
N ASP A 65 12.41 11.18 -1.68
CA ASP A 65 12.57 11.36 -0.24
C ASP A 65 11.58 10.51 0.59
N ALA A 66 11.31 9.30 0.13
CA ALA A 66 10.39 8.38 0.78
C ALA A 66 11.12 7.42 1.71
N TYR A 67 10.41 6.96 2.74
CA TYR A 67 10.92 6.00 3.70
C TYR A 67 9.80 5.09 4.21
N VAL A 68 10.19 3.98 4.82
CA VAL A 68 9.27 3.09 5.53
C VAL A 68 9.77 2.93 6.96
N LYS A 69 8.82 2.92 7.90
CA LYS A 69 9.08 2.57 9.30
C LYS A 69 8.27 1.34 9.64
N TRP A 70 8.85 0.42 10.41
CA TRP A 70 8.14 -0.77 10.86
C TRP A 70 8.63 -1.21 12.23
N GLY A 71 7.82 -2.02 12.89
CA GLY A 71 8.16 -2.49 14.22
C GLY A 71 7.08 -3.33 14.86
N SER A 72 7.22 -3.53 16.16
CA SER A 72 6.42 -4.45 16.95
C SER A 72 5.04 -3.94 17.31
N GLY A 73 4.79 -2.64 17.20
CA GLY A 73 3.50 -2.06 17.56
C GLY A 73 3.29 -0.69 16.95
N LYS A 74 2.06 -0.19 17.07
CA LYS A 74 1.68 1.12 16.54
C LYS A 74 2.59 2.25 17.03
N ASP A 75 2.97 2.19 18.30
CA ASP A 75 3.83 3.20 18.92
C ASP A 75 5.28 2.74 19.06
N SER A 76 5.63 1.63 18.40
CA SER A 76 6.96 1.01 18.51
C SER A 76 7.45 0.61 17.10
N LEU A 77 7.66 1.63 16.27
CA LEU A 77 8.23 1.46 14.92
C LEU A 77 9.74 1.65 15.01
N GLU A 78 10.45 0.61 15.44
CA GLU A 78 11.86 0.67 15.79
C GLU A 78 12.81 0.77 14.60
N HIS A 79 12.34 0.44 13.41
CA HIS A 79 13.17 0.37 12.22
C HIS A 79 12.74 1.40 11.17
N THR A 80 13.71 1.95 10.45
CA THR A 80 13.48 2.91 9.37
C THR A 80 14.46 2.66 8.23
N VAL A 81 13.96 2.67 7.00
CA VAL A 81 14.78 2.56 5.79
C VAL A 81 14.33 3.59 4.78
N GLU A 82 15.28 4.27 4.13
CA GLU A 82 15.04 5.13 2.98
C GLU A 82 14.78 4.26 1.76
N LEU A 83 13.76 4.66 0.96
CA LEU A 83 13.33 3.90 -0.21
C LEU A 83 13.90 4.48 -1.50
N HIS A 84 14.17 3.59 -2.46
CA HIS A 84 14.63 3.94 -3.80
C HIS A 84 13.86 3.15 -4.85
N GLU A 85 13.81 3.65 -6.06
CA GLU A 85 13.15 2.99 -7.18
C GLU A 85 13.66 1.56 -7.33
N GLY A 86 12.74 0.62 -7.48
CA GLY A 86 13.06 -0.80 -7.61
C GLY A 86 13.17 -1.58 -6.31
N ASP A 87 13.16 -0.91 -5.17
CA ASP A 87 13.21 -1.60 -3.87
C ASP A 87 11.95 -2.45 -3.67
N LEU A 88 12.14 -3.60 -3.02
CA LEU A 88 11.08 -4.53 -2.67
C LEU A 88 10.96 -4.63 -1.15
N MET A 89 9.76 -4.44 -0.64
CA MET A 89 9.42 -4.65 0.76
C MET A 89 8.49 -5.84 0.88
N HIS A 90 8.66 -6.66 1.90
CA HIS A 90 7.74 -7.73 2.23
C HIS A 90 7.31 -7.57 3.70
N PHE A 91 6.01 -7.40 3.90
CA PHE A 91 5.43 -7.28 5.23
C PHE A 91 4.77 -8.60 5.61
N PRO A 92 5.27 -9.30 6.65
CA PRO A 92 4.56 -10.44 7.20
C PRO A 92 3.17 -10.05 7.69
N PRO A 93 2.23 -11.00 7.84
CA PRO A 93 0.91 -10.69 8.35
C PRO A 93 0.97 -9.91 9.65
N LEU A 94 0.21 -8.80 9.72
CA LEU A 94 0.00 -7.98 10.92
C LEU A 94 1.22 -7.25 11.47
N GLU A 95 2.31 -7.15 10.72
CA GLU A 95 3.44 -6.32 11.12
C GLU A 95 3.08 -4.84 11.00
N TRP A 96 3.32 -4.07 12.06
CA TRP A 96 3.04 -2.64 12.06
C TRP A 96 4.03 -1.88 11.20
N HIS A 97 3.51 -1.00 10.36
CA HIS A 97 4.34 -0.18 9.46
C HIS A 97 3.64 1.10 9.04
N VAL A 98 4.42 2.02 8.46
CA VAL A 98 3.92 3.25 7.86
C VAL A 98 4.91 3.72 6.80
N PHE A 99 4.39 4.23 5.70
CA PHE A 99 5.19 4.93 4.69
C PHE A 99 5.16 6.42 4.97
N GLY A 100 6.26 7.07 4.68
CA GLY A 100 6.37 8.52 4.78
C GLY A 100 7.28 9.09 3.71
N TYR A 101 7.29 10.40 3.63
CA TYR A 101 8.13 11.14 2.71
C TYR A 101 8.40 12.53 3.32
N LYS A 102 9.50 13.14 2.92
CA LYS A 102 9.81 14.52 3.34
C LYS A 102 8.95 15.50 2.55
N GLU A 103 8.92 16.76 2.97
CA GLU A 103 8.18 17.80 2.27
C GLU A 103 8.53 17.83 0.78
N GLY A 104 7.51 17.82 -0.08
CA GLY A 104 7.69 17.78 -1.53
C GLY A 104 7.98 16.39 -2.09
N GLY A 105 8.07 15.38 -1.24
CA GLY A 105 8.31 13.99 -1.66
C GLY A 105 7.04 13.22 -1.97
N TYR A 106 7.24 11.97 -2.38
CA TYR A 106 6.13 11.07 -2.69
C TYR A 106 6.63 9.63 -2.77
N LEU A 107 5.70 8.68 -2.72
CA LEU A 107 5.96 7.27 -2.97
C LEU A 107 4.89 6.75 -3.94
N ASP A 108 5.33 6.14 -5.04
CA ASP A 108 4.46 5.45 -5.97
C ASP A 108 4.84 3.97 -5.96
N ALA A 109 3.88 3.10 -5.72
CA ALA A 109 4.19 1.70 -5.43
C ALA A 109 3.20 0.74 -6.09
N LEU A 110 3.66 -0.49 -6.29
CA LEU A 110 2.83 -1.63 -6.67
C LEU A 110 2.68 -2.51 -5.43
N CYS A 111 1.45 -2.73 -5.01
CA CYS A 111 1.11 -3.48 -3.80
C CYS A 111 0.48 -4.81 -4.19
N ILE A 112 1.01 -5.91 -3.65
CA ILE A 112 0.59 -7.27 -3.98
C ILE A 112 0.21 -8.01 -2.71
N TYR A 113 -1.04 -8.49 -2.64
CA TYR A 113 -1.54 -9.30 -1.54
C TYR A 113 -1.86 -10.72 -2.02
N GLY A 114 -1.60 -11.70 -1.20
CA GLY A 114 -1.90 -13.11 -1.48
C GLY A 114 -3.33 -13.52 -1.16
N GLN A 115 -4.23 -12.57 -1.00
CA GLN A 115 -5.65 -12.78 -0.73
C GLN A 115 -6.46 -11.61 -1.32
N VAL A 116 -7.78 -11.72 -1.32
CA VAL A 116 -8.67 -10.75 -1.99
C VAL A 116 -9.62 -10.03 -1.05
N THR A 117 -9.75 -10.48 0.20
CA THR A 117 -10.56 -9.84 1.25
C THR A 117 -9.72 -9.65 2.50
N ASN A 118 -10.16 -8.74 3.38
CA ASN A 118 -9.49 -8.44 4.66
C ASN A 118 -8.02 -8.06 4.49
N ILE A 119 -7.74 -7.29 3.46
CA ILE A 119 -6.35 -6.97 3.07
C ILE A 119 -5.89 -5.62 3.59
N ARG A 120 -6.78 -4.63 3.70
CA ARG A 120 -6.41 -3.25 4.08
C ARG A 120 -6.90 -2.90 5.47
N PRO A 121 -6.26 -1.93 6.14
CA PRO A 121 -6.67 -1.52 7.50
C PRO A 121 -8.16 -1.17 7.61
N GLU A 122 -8.71 -0.51 6.59
CA GLU A 122 -10.11 -0.09 6.57
C GLU A 122 -11.05 -1.30 6.57
N GLU A 123 -10.70 -2.36 5.85
CA GLU A 123 -11.50 -3.58 5.79
C GLU A 123 -11.45 -4.35 7.12
N ILE A 124 -10.27 -4.44 7.70
CA ILE A 124 -10.07 -5.13 8.98
C ILE A 124 -10.82 -4.41 10.10
N GLN A 125 -10.77 -3.09 10.13
CA GLN A 125 -11.51 -2.28 11.11
C GLN A 125 -13.02 -2.45 10.97
N ALA A 126 -13.54 -2.51 9.76
CA ALA A 126 -14.96 -2.68 9.50
C ALA A 126 -15.49 -4.03 10.03
N GLU A 127 -14.68 -5.07 10.01
CA GLU A 127 -15.07 -6.39 10.51
C GLU A 127 -15.05 -6.49 12.03
N ASN A 128 -14.29 -5.65 12.69
CA ASN A 128 -14.13 -5.63 14.15
C ASN A 128 -15.14 -4.72 14.86
N VAL A 129 -16.03 -4.10 14.11
CA VAL A 129 -17.05 -3.22 14.64
C VAL A 129 -18.35 -3.97 14.97
#